data_c50a036ed8a9a82ca2a5383b4a90dc01
#
_entry.id   c50a036ed8a9a82ca2a5383b4a90dc01
#
_cell.length_a   1.000
_cell.length_b   1.000
_cell.length_c   1.000
_cell.angle_alpha   90.00
_cell.angle_beta   90.00
_cell.angle_gamma   90.00
#
_symmetry.space_group_name_H-M   'P 1'
#
loop_
_entity.id
_entity.type
_entity.pdbx_description
1 polymer ?
#
loop_
_entity_poly.entity_id
_entity_poly.type
_entity_poly.pdbx_seq_one_letter_code
_entity_poly.pdbx_strand_id
1 'polypeptide(L)'
;MTSNLRQVAAILIACHALGLAGAAVAAGNEPPECNDAASLRDAKRQYQGLEEQKQNLKIKAFSDVKQIRLGPPPASVNQYATKTTYATSSRWCQATAALSNGKTDTIYWRMDYVVDAKGSSINLDHCATNHDLLDSNCQKLRAGK
;
A
#
# COMPACT_ATOMS: atom_id res chain seq x y z
N MET A 1 70.61 35.04 -12.05
CA MET A 1 70.33 33.58 -12.12
C MET A 1 69.25 33.27 -11.10
N THR A 2 67.99 33.24 -11.50
CA THR A 2 66.83 33.08 -10.64
C THR A 2 66.14 31.80 -11.05
N SER A 3 66.15 30.81 -10.15
CA SER A 3 65.48 29.52 -10.32
C SER A 3 64.07 29.60 -9.84
N ASN A 4 63.09 29.44 -10.74
CA ASN A 4 61.68 29.35 -10.45
C ASN A 4 61.30 27.93 -10.08
N LEU A 5 61.02 27.68 -8.79
CA LEU A 5 60.38 26.44 -8.32
C LEU A 5 58.85 26.54 -8.57
N ARG A 6 58.36 25.79 -9.52
CA ARG A 6 56.91 25.58 -9.70
C ARG A 6 56.42 24.55 -8.70
N GLN A 7 55.65 25.00 -7.72
CA GLN A 7 54.89 24.11 -6.85
C GLN A 7 53.67 23.57 -7.62
N VAL A 8 53.63 22.28 -7.83
CA VAL A 8 52.48 21.57 -8.35
C VAL A 8 51.62 21.18 -7.16
N ALA A 9 50.50 21.87 -6.99
CA ALA A 9 49.47 21.50 -6.00
C ALA A 9 48.67 20.29 -6.51
N ALA A 10 48.86 19.15 -5.86
CA ALA A 10 48.07 17.97 -6.11
C ALA A 10 46.71 18.13 -5.39
N ILE A 11 45.64 18.31 -6.15
CA ILE A 11 44.26 18.31 -5.64
C ILE A 11 43.83 16.85 -5.47
N LEU A 12 43.79 16.37 -4.23
CA LEU A 12 43.19 15.10 -3.86
C LEU A 12 41.66 15.26 -3.85
N ILE A 13 41.01 14.79 -4.91
CA ILE A 13 39.56 14.66 -4.97
C ILE A 13 39.20 13.41 -4.14
N ALA A 14 38.74 13.65 -2.91
CA ALA A 14 38.14 12.59 -2.08
C ALA A 14 36.73 12.30 -2.61
N CYS A 15 36.59 11.25 -3.41
CA CYS A 15 35.29 10.68 -3.76
C CYS A 15 34.64 10.07 -2.51
N HIS A 16 33.77 10.83 -1.85
CA HIS A 16 32.86 10.27 -0.85
C HIS A 16 31.83 9.43 -1.57
N ALA A 17 32.03 8.13 -1.60
CA ALA A 17 31.01 7.17 -1.96
C ALA A 17 29.92 7.23 -0.87
N LEU A 18 28.88 8.02 -1.10
CA LEU A 18 27.63 7.95 -0.33
C LEU A 18 27.02 6.58 -0.62
N GLY A 19 27.34 5.62 0.23
CA GLY A 19 26.67 4.35 0.29
C GLY A 19 25.20 4.61 0.60
N LEU A 20 24.34 4.55 -0.40
CA LEU A 20 22.91 4.36 -0.23
C LEU A 20 22.74 2.98 0.41
N ALA A 21 22.79 2.95 1.73
CA ALA A 21 22.27 1.85 2.50
C ALA A 21 20.76 1.83 2.22
N GLY A 22 20.38 1.14 1.16
CA GLY A 22 18.99 0.73 0.97
C GLY A 22 18.60 -0.01 2.24
N ALA A 23 17.74 0.59 3.06
CA ALA A 23 17.09 -0.13 4.13
C ALA A 23 16.42 -1.34 3.47
N ALA A 24 17.03 -2.51 3.61
CA ALA A 24 16.35 -3.76 3.37
C ALA A 24 15.18 -3.76 4.34
N VAL A 25 14.01 -3.38 3.86
CA VAL A 25 12.75 -3.62 4.57
C VAL A 25 12.76 -5.12 4.78
N ALA A 26 12.97 -5.55 6.02
CA ALA A 26 12.73 -6.92 6.40
C ALA A 26 11.33 -7.21 5.88
N ALA A 27 11.21 -8.15 4.94
CA ALA A 27 9.93 -8.58 4.42
C ALA A 27 9.21 -9.28 5.58
N GLY A 28 8.56 -8.47 6.43
CA GLY A 28 7.70 -8.96 7.47
C GLY A 28 6.56 -9.72 6.81
N ASN A 29 6.08 -10.77 7.43
CA ASN A 29 4.91 -11.53 6.99
C ASN A 29 3.62 -10.70 7.20
N GLU A 30 3.67 -9.41 6.90
CA GLU A 30 2.59 -8.45 7.11
C GLU A 30 2.30 -7.67 5.83
N PRO A 31 1.04 -7.31 5.60
CA PRO A 31 0.68 -6.39 4.52
C PRO A 31 1.33 -5.01 4.72
N PRO A 32 1.59 -4.27 3.62
CA PRO A 32 2.17 -2.94 3.68
C PRO A 32 1.29 -1.98 4.51
N GLU A 33 1.87 -0.86 4.95
CA GLU A 33 1.16 0.20 5.66
C GLU A 33 0.00 0.77 4.86
N CYS A 34 -1.05 1.26 5.55
CA CYS A 34 -2.22 1.84 4.89
C CYS A 34 -1.89 3.07 4.03
N ASN A 35 -0.90 3.86 4.43
CA ASN A 35 -0.42 5.05 3.71
C ASN A 35 0.69 4.74 2.70
N ASP A 36 1.08 3.48 2.54
CA ASP A 36 2.03 3.08 1.50
C ASP A 36 1.50 3.43 0.11
N ALA A 37 2.37 3.97 -0.75
CA ALA A 37 1.99 4.44 -2.08
C ALA A 37 1.41 3.33 -2.98
N ALA A 38 1.90 2.09 -2.83
CA ALA A 38 1.37 0.95 -3.59
C ALA A 38 -0.01 0.56 -3.06
N SER A 39 -0.21 0.53 -1.73
CA SER A 39 -1.52 0.27 -1.09
C SER A 39 -2.58 1.25 -1.56
N LEU A 40 -2.28 2.54 -1.54
CA LEU A 40 -3.20 3.60 -1.98
C LEU A 40 -3.50 3.53 -3.47
N ARG A 41 -2.49 3.24 -4.29
CA ARG A 41 -2.67 3.06 -5.74
C ARG A 41 -3.58 1.87 -6.04
N ASP A 42 -3.42 0.77 -5.34
CA ASP A 42 -4.20 -0.44 -5.56
C ASP A 42 -5.63 -0.27 -5.06
N ALA A 43 -5.86 0.36 -3.89
CA ALA A 43 -7.17 0.74 -3.41
C ALA A 43 -7.89 1.68 -4.40
N LYS A 44 -7.18 2.67 -4.94
CA LYS A 44 -7.70 3.59 -5.97
C LYS A 44 -8.09 2.83 -7.24
N ARG A 45 -7.25 1.94 -7.72
CA ARG A 45 -7.48 1.17 -8.96
C ARG A 45 -8.71 0.27 -8.82
N GLN A 46 -8.86 -0.41 -7.69
CA GLN A 46 -10.01 -1.28 -7.45
C GLN A 46 -11.31 -0.49 -7.33
N TYR A 47 -11.31 0.63 -6.62
CA TYR A 47 -12.46 1.52 -6.57
C TYR A 47 -12.88 2.00 -7.97
N GLN A 48 -11.93 2.49 -8.77
CA GLN A 48 -12.19 2.98 -10.12
C GLN A 48 -12.69 1.87 -11.05
N GLY A 49 -12.19 0.64 -10.92
CA GLY A 49 -12.64 -0.50 -11.71
C GLY A 49 -14.11 -0.85 -11.50
N LEU A 50 -14.65 -0.64 -10.29
CA LEU A 50 -16.08 -0.83 -10.01
C LEU A 50 -16.93 0.36 -10.45
N GLU A 51 -16.44 1.58 -10.26
CA GLU A 51 -17.20 2.80 -10.48
C GLU A 51 -17.18 3.29 -11.93
N GLU A 52 -16.11 2.99 -12.68
CA GLU A 52 -16.07 3.29 -14.13
C GLU A 52 -17.24 2.65 -14.89
N GLN A 53 -17.73 1.51 -14.39
CA GLN A 53 -18.89 0.84 -14.99
C GLN A 53 -20.24 1.51 -14.68
N LYS A 54 -20.32 2.33 -13.60
CA LYS A 54 -21.58 2.90 -13.11
C LYS A 54 -21.69 4.42 -13.21
N GLN A 55 -20.66 5.15 -12.83
CA GLN A 55 -20.72 6.61 -12.67
C GLN A 55 -19.51 7.35 -13.22
N ASN A 56 -18.51 6.66 -13.71
CA ASN A 56 -17.24 7.23 -14.21
C ASN A 56 -16.51 8.14 -13.19
N LEU A 57 -16.69 7.86 -11.90
CA LEU A 57 -16.07 8.63 -10.84
C LEU A 57 -14.60 8.21 -10.66
N LYS A 58 -13.73 9.20 -10.42
CA LYS A 58 -12.30 8.99 -10.18
C LYS A 58 -11.90 9.55 -8.83
N ILE A 59 -11.08 8.81 -8.09
CA ILE A 59 -10.44 9.33 -6.88
C ILE A 59 -9.33 10.29 -7.30
N LYS A 60 -9.42 11.54 -6.86
CA LYS A 60 -8.38 12.56 -7.05
C LYS A 60 -7.29 12.45 -6.00
N ALA A 61 -7.68 12.33 -4.73
CA ALA A 61 -6.77 12.27 -3.60
C ALA A 61 -7.37 11.45 -2.45
N PHE A 62 -6.50 10.94 -1.59
CA PHE A 62 -6.85 10.40 -0.28
C PHE A 62 -6.40 11.36 0.82
N SER A 63 -7.20 11.45 1.89
CA SER A 63 -6.86 12.06 3.17
C SER A 63 -7.30 11.16 4.31
N ASP A 64 -6.87 11.50 5.55
CA ASP A 64 -7.24 10.79 6.77
C ASP A 64 -7.00 9.28 6.71
N VAL A 65 -5.90 8.90 6.03
CA VAL A 65 -5.52 7.49 5.90
C VAL A 65 -5.14 6.94 7.26
N LYS A 66 -5.80 5.89 7.70
CA LYS A 66 -5.54 5.25 8.98
C LYS A 66 -5.72 3.75 8.95
N GLN A 67 -4.96 3.08 9.79
CA GLN A 67 -5.15 1.68 10.11
C GLN A 67 -6.28 1.52 11.11
N ILE A 68 -7.21 0.62 10.81
CA ILE A 68 -8.27 0.20 11.75
C ILE A 68 -7.76 -0.95 12.61
N ARG A 69 -7.13 -1.93 11.97
CA ARG A 69 -6.66 -3.15 12.61
C ARG A 69 -5.48 -3.75 11.83
N LEU A 70 -4.63 -4.46 12.56
CA LEU A 70 -3.68 -5.46 12.04
C LEU A 70 -3.88 -6.74 12.86
N GLY A 71 -3.93 -7.88 12.22
CA GLY A 71 -4.13 -9.14 12.93
C GLY A 71 -4.32 -10.32 11.99
N PRO A 72 -4.79 -11.45 12.54
CA PRO A 72 -5.03 -12.65 11.73
C PRO A 72 -6.11 -12.39 10.69
N PRO A 73 -6.03 -13.05 9.51
CA PRO A 73 -7.04 -12.94 8.48
C PRO A 73 -8.39 -13.50 8.97
N PRO A 74 -9.52 -12.99 8.46
CA PRO A 74 -10.81 -13.59 8.74
C PRO A 74 -10.87 -15.05 8.26
N ALA A 75 -11.67 -15.88 8.92
CA ALA A 75 -11.84 -17.28 8.53
C ALA A 75 -12.28 -17.44 7.07
N SER A 76 -13.09 -16.50 6.55
CA SER A 76 -13.54 -16.48 5.15
C SER A 76 -12.40 -16.32 4.14
N VAL A 77 -11.28 -15.68 4.50
CA VAL A 77 -10.11 -15.54 3.63
C VAL A 77 -9.43 -16.89 3.44
N ASN A 78 -9.34 -17.67 4.50
CA ASN A 78 -8.69 -18.97 4.51
C ASN A 78 -9.66 -20.16 4.32
N GLN A 79 -10.92 -19.92 3.94
CA GLN A 79 -11.89 -21.03 3.75
C GLN A 79 -11.47 -21.99 2.64
N TYR A 80 -10.67 -21.54 1.66
CA TYR A 80 -10.10 -22.37 0.60
C TYR A 80 -8.56 -22.50 0.72
N ALA A 81 -8.02 -22.19 1.91
CA ALA A 81 -6.59 -22.31 2.13
C ALA A 81 -6.13 -23.76 1.98
N THR A 82 -4.94 -23.91 1.40
CA THR A 82 -4.24 -25.19 1.28
C THR A 82 -2.98 -25.17 2.15
N LYS A 83 -2.26 -26.29 2.23
CA LYS A 83 -0.96 -26.32 2.93
C LYS A 83 0.08 -25.39 2.32
N THR A 84 -0.10 -25.00 1.06
CA THR A 84 0.85 -24.20 0.28
C THR A 84 0.32 -22.82 -0.14
N THR A 85 -0.97 -22.52 0.13
CA THR A 85 -1.58 -21.22 -0.22
C THR A 85 -2.51 -20.79 0.91
N TYR A 86 -2.12 -19.80 1.69
CA TYR A 86 -2.89 -19.31 2.84
C TYR A 86 -2.48 -17.87 3.19
N ALA A 87 -3.42 -17.12 3.76
CA ALA A 87 -3.13 -15.82 4.33
C ALA A 87 -2.61 -15.95 5.76
N THR A 88 -1.58 -15.20 6.11
CA THR A 88 -0.95 -15.21 7.44
C THR A 88 -1.35 -14.04 8.31
N SER A 89 -1.60 -12.88 7.68
CA SER A 89 -1.98 -11.64 8.37
C SER A 89 -2.83 -10.76 7.46
N SER A 90 -3.61 -9.89 8.08
CA SER A 90 -4.45 -8.91 7.38
C SER A 90 -4.33 -7.54 8.04
N ARG A 91 -4.34 -6.50 7.21
CA ARG A 91 -4.37 -5.09 7.63
C ARG A 91 -5.64 -4.44 7.09
N TRP A 92 -6.43 -3.85 7.98
CA TRP A 92 -7.64 -3.11 7.65
C TRP A 92 -7.35 -1.61 7.69
N CYS A 93 -7.75 -0.93 6.65
CA CYS A 93 -7.47 0.46 6.42
C CYS A 93 -8.74 1.25 6.10
N GLN A 94 -8.67 2.56 6.33
CA GLN A 94 -9.70 3.52 5.99
C GLN A 94 -9.06 4.79 5.45
N ALA A 95 -9.74 5.46 4.52
CA ALA A 95 -9.40 6.82 4.09
C ALA A 95 -10.63 7.58 3.63
N THR A 96 -10.52 8.90 3.62
CA THR A 96 -11.44 9.80 2.91
C THR A 96 -10.95 9.98 1.48
N ALA A 97 -11.77 9.66 0.48
CA ALA A 97 -11.47 9.84 -0.92
C ALA A 97 -12.16 11.09 -1.48
N ALA A 98 -11.39 12.02 -2.04
CA ALA A 98 -11.92 13.13 -2.82
C ALA A 98 -12.21 12.65 -4.25
N LEU A 99 -13.45 12.81 -4.72
CA LEU A 99 -13.91 12.30 -6.00
C LEU A 99 -13.86 13.35 -7.11
N SER A 100 -13.92 12.91 -8.37
CA SER A 100 -13.89 13.80 -9.55
C SER A 100 -15.10 14.74 -9.64
N ASN A 101 -16.23 14.40 -9.05
CA ASN A 101 -17.45 15.23 -8.97
C ASN A 101 -17.44 16.24 -7.82
N GLY A 102 -16.33 16.39 -7.09
CA GLY A 102 -16.19 17.29 -5.94
C GLY A 102 -16.76 16.78 -4.63
N LYS A 103 -17.36 15.60 -4.61
CA LYS A 103 -17.83 14.95 -3.37
C LYS A 103 -16.71 14.16 -2.71
N THR A 104 -16.95 13.71 -1.49
CA THR A 104 -16.08 12.78 -0.76
C THR A 104 -16.80 11.47 -0.49
N ASP A 105 -16.02 10.41 -0.34
CA ASP A 105 -16.50 9.10 0.10
C ASP A 105 -15.53 8.52 1.13
N THR A 106 -16.01 7.65 2.00
CA THR A 106 -15.14 6.90 2.90
C THR A 106 -14.90 5.51 2.31
N ILE A 107 -13.65 5.21 2.08
CA ILE A 107 -13.21 3.93 1.52
C ILE A 107 -12.58 3.10 2.62
N TYR A 108 -12.95 1.85 2.68
CA TYR A 108 -12.34 0.83 3.51
C TYR A 108 -11.70 -0.23 2.63
N TRP A 109 -10.53 -0.71 3.03
CA TRP A 109 -9.91 -1.85 2.36
C TRP A 109 -9.19 -2.74 3.36
N ARG A 110 -9.05 -4.00 2.98
CA ARG A 110 -8.26 -4.98 3.69
C ARG A 110 -7.21 -5.53 2.74
N MET A 111 -6.01 -5.63 3.22
CA MET A 111 -4.89 -6.27 2.55
C MET A 111 -4.56 -7.56 3.28
N ASP A 112 -4.55 -8.68 2.58
CA ASP A 112 -4.19 -9.99 3.12
C ASP A 112 -2.81 -10.37 2.59
N TYR A 113 -1.86 -10.65 3.49
CA TYR A 113 -0.56 -11.20 3.14
C TYR A 113 -0.70 -12.70 2.90
N VAL A 114 -0.61 -13.11 1.65
CA VAL A 114 -0.82 -14.48 1.20
C VAL A 114 0.52 -15.11 0.87
N VAL A 115 0.74 -16.30 1.38
CA VAL A 115 1.89 -17.15 1.02
C VAL A 115 1.41 -18.24 0.08
N ASP A 116 2.14 -18.49 -0.99
CA ASP A 116 1.90 -19.59 -1.91
C ASP A 116 3.22 -20.29 -2.31
N ALA A 117 3.13 -21.30 -3.17
CA ALA A 117 4.30 -22.07 -3.63
C ALA A 117 5.29 -21.23 -4.48
N LYS A 118 4.89 -20.04 -4.94
CA LYS A 118 5.72 -19.15 -5.78
C LYS A 118 6.32 -18.00 -4.96
N GLY A 119 5.88 -17.81 -3.72
CA GLY A 119 6.34 -16.74 -2.84
C GLY A 119 5.21 -16.12 -2.03
N SER A 120 5.19 -14.78 -1.96
CA SER A 120 4.16 -14.04 -1.25
C SER A 120 3.52 -12.99 -2.15
N SER A 121 2.26 -12.70 -1.88
CA SER A 121 1.46 -11.69 -2.59
C SER A 121 0.53 -10.95 -1.63
N ILE A 122 -0.03 -9.83 -2.10
CA ILE A 122 -1.06 -9.09 -1.38
C ILE A 122 -2.37 -9.20 -2.13
N ASN A 123 -3.37 -9.75 -1.46
CA ASN A 123 -4.76 -9.68 -1.92
C ASN A 123 -5.42 -8.46 -1.28
N LEU A 124 -6.23 -7.75 -2.05
CA LEU A 124 -6.93 -6.57 -1.58
C LEU A 124 -8.44 -6.72 -1.77
N ASP A 125 -9.18 -6.51 -0.68
CA ASP A 125 -10.63 -6.40 -0.64
C ASP A 125 -11.01 -4.95 -0.25
N HIS A 126 -12.07 -4.39 -0.80
CA HIS A 126 -12.42 -2.99 -0.59
C HIS A 126 -13.93 -2.74 -0.66
N CYS A 127 -14.34 -1.61 -0.08
CA CYS A 127 -15.66 -1.04 -0.28
C CYS A 127 -15.63 0.49 -0.14
N ALA A 128 -16.67 1.14 -0.67
CA ALA A 128 -16.92 2.56 -0.50
C ALA A 128 -18.33 2.77 0.06
N THR A 129 -18.47 3.59 1.11
CA THR A 129 -19.72 3.68 1.89
C THR A 129 -20.92 4.17 1.08
N ASN A 130 -20.70 5.06 0.13
CA ASN A 130 -21.78 5.59 -0.72
C ASN A 130 -22.06 4.74 -1.97
N HIS A 131 -21.30 3.69 -2.19
CA HIS A 131 -21.37 2.84 -3.40
C HIS A 131 -21.40 1.35 -3.08
N ASP A 132 -21.58 0.98 -1.82
CA ASP A 132 -21.72 -0.41 -1.41
C ASP A 132 -23.15 -0.91 -1.68
N LEU A 133 -23.34 -1.50 -2.85
CA LEU A 133 -24.63 -2.07 -3.25
C LEU A 133 -25.12 -3.22 -2.36
N LEU A 134 -24.19 -3.80 -1.58
CA LEU A 134 -24.48 -4.96 -0.73
C LEU A 134 -24.45 -4.64 0.76
N ASP A 135 -24.02 -3.43 1.15
CA ASP A 135 -23.87 -2.90 2.53
C ASP A 135 -23.14 -3.84 3.53
N SER A 136 -23.05 -5.11 3.19
CA SER A 136 -22.46 -6.13 4.07
C SER A 136 -20.94 -6.11 4.09
N ASN A 137 -20.28 -5.75 2.98
CA ASN A 137 -18.83 -5.75 2.90
C ASN A 137 -18.22 -4.55 3.63
N CYS A 138 -18.79 -3.35 3.45
CA CYS A 138 -18.38 -2.17 4.17
C CYS A 138 -18.53 -2.32 5.69
N GLN A 139 -19.60 -2.92 6.18
CA GLN A 139 -19.79 -3.19 7.61
C GLN A 139 -18.70 -4.10 8.16
N LYS A 140 -18.32 -5.18 7.43
CA LYS A 140 -17.24 -6.09 7.83
C LYS A 140 -15.89 -5.39 7.83
N LEU A 141 -15.54 -4.71 6.75
CA LEU A 141 -14.26 -4.01 6.63
C LEU A 141 -14.13 -2.89 7.68
N ARG A 142 -15.18 -2.11 7.91
CA ARG A 142 -15.22 -1.06 8.94
C ARG A 142 -15.06 -1.63 10.34
N ALA A 143 -15.62 -2.79 10.63
CA ALA A 143 -15.50 -3.48 11.91
C ALA A 143 -14.15 -4.22 12.07
N GLY A 144 -13.29 -4.23 11.07
CA GLY A 144 -12.06 -5.00 11.08
C GLY A 144 -12.30 -6.52 11.09
N LYS A 145 -13.33 -6.98 10.40
CA LYS A 145 -13.73 -8.40 10.33
C LYS A 145 -13.54 -8.99 8.94
#